data_8580e092f90d4b9a340edaba0866ef6a
#
_entry.id   8580e092f90d4b9a340edaba0866ef6a
#
_cell.length_a   1.000
_cell.length_b   1.000
_cell.length_c   1.000
_cell.angle_alpha   90.00
_cell.angle_beta   90.00
_cell.angle_gamma   90.00
#
_symmetry.space_group_name_H-M   'P 1'
#
loop_
_entity.id
_entity.type
_entity.pdbx_description
1 polymer ?
#
loop_
_entity_poly.entity_id
_entity_poly.type
_entity_poly.pdbx_seq_one_letter_code
_entity_poly.pdbx_strand_id
1 'polypeptide(L)' 'MAAAMSLAMAGEGSDCIVREVAGTTWASTRLREMGFVERAKVKVLKIDGRGLIVGINGTRFALSRGLASRIMLY' A
#
# COMPACT_ATOMS: atom_id res chain seq x y z
N MET A 1 16.54 14.64 6.04
CA MET A 1 15.09 14.49 6.00
C MET A 1 14.69 13.31 5.12
N ALA A 2 13.90 12.41 5.65
CA ALA A 2 13.48 11.25 4.87
C ALA A 2 12.43 11.67 3.84
N ALA A 3 12.58 11.20 2.60
CA ALA A 3 11.57 11.38 1.58
C ALA A 3 10.34 10.53 1.93
N ALA A 4 9.15 11.02 1.56
CA ALA A 4 7.94 10.23 1.70
C ALA A 4 8.05 8.99 0.81
N MET A 5 7.70 7.83 1.34
CA MET A 5 7.78 6.57 0.62
C MET A 5 6.37 5.98 0.48
N SER A 6 6.02 5.59 -0.73
CA SER A 6 4.76 4.92 -0.99
C SER A 6 4.97 3.41 -1.09
N LEU A 7 3.86 2.66 -0.98
CA LEU A 7 3.88 1.22 -1.13
C LEU A 7 4.38 0.81 -2.52
N ALA A 8 4.15 1.64 -3.55
CA ALA A 8 4.62 1.38 -4.90
C ALA A 8 6.15 1.31 -5.00
N MET A 9 6.85 1.90 -4.02
CA MET A 9 8.31 1.95 -3.98
C MET A 9 8.91 0.82 -3.15
N ALA A 10 8.09 0.08 -2.43
CA ALA A 10 8.56 -0.99 -1.56
C ALA A 10 8.99 -2.21 -2.39
N GLY A 11 10.01 -2.90 -1.93
CA GLY A 11 10.51 -4.09 -2.59
C GLY A 11 9.69 -5.33 -2.27
N GLU A 12 9.79 -6.35 -3.13
CA GLU A 12 9.14 -7.63 -2.89
C GLU A 12 9.67 -8.25 -1.60
N GLY A 13 8.77 -8.81 -0.80
CA GLY A 13 9.10 -9.40 0.48
C GLY A 13 9.16 -8.41 1.64
N SER A 14 8.99 -7.11 1.37
CA SER A 14 9.06 -6.08 2.41
C SER A 14 7.89 -6.14 3.36
N ASP A 15 8.16 -5.90 4.64
CA ASP A 15 7.13 -5.66 5.65
C ASP A 15 7.06 -4.14 5.87
N CYS A 16 5.87 -3.59 5.70
CA CYS A 16 5.65 -2.15 5.73
C CYS A 16 4.58 -1.77 6.75
N ILE A 17 4.68 -0.55 7.25
CA ILE A 17 3.67 0.02 8.16
C ILE A 17 3.04 1.21 7.44
N VAL A 18 1.73 1.20 7.30
CA VAL A 18 0.98 2.28 6.65
C VAL A 18 0.98 3.50 7.55
N ARG A 19 1.29 4.66 6.97
CA ARG A 19 1.14 5.94 7.62
C ARG A 19 -0.21 6.56 7.30
N GLU A 20 -0.57 6.61 6.03
CA GLU A 20 -1.83 7.16 5.57
C GLU A 20 -2.07 6.80 4.10
N VAL A 21 -3.30 6.95 3.65
CA VAL A 21 -3.64 6.92 2.23
C VAL A 21 -3.81 8.37 1.78
N ALA A 22 -3.07 8.76 0.76
CA ALA A 22 -3.10 10.13 0.27
C ALA A 22 -4.37 10.39 -0.54
N GLY A 23 -4.91 11.60 -0.41
CA GLY A 23 -6.02 12.07 -1.22
C GLY A 23 -7.39 11.75 -0.66
N THR A 24 -8.40 12.28 -1.35
CA THR A 24 -9.81 12.15 -0.95
C THR A 24 -10.67 11.60 -2.09
N THR A 25 -10.04 11.01 -3.11
CA THR A 25 -10.76 10.43 -4.24
C THR A 25 -11.49 9.17 -3.83
N TRP A 26 -12.36 8.70 -4.71
CA TRP A 26 -13.05 7.43 -4.54
C TRP A 26 -12.03 6.28 -4.31
N ALA A 27 -10.94 6.27 -5.08
CA ALA A 27 -9.92 5.24 -4.95
C ALA A 27 -9.26 5.27 -3.57
N SER A 28 -8.95 6.46 -3.04
CA SER A 28 -8.36 6.59 -1.70
C SER A 28 -9.31 6.10 -0.62
N THR A 29 -10.58 6.45 -0.72
CA THR A 29 -11.62 5.99 0.21
C THR A 29 -11.72 4.47 0.17
N ARG A 30 -11.70 3.89 -1.02
CA ARG A 30 -11.77 2.44 -1.19
C ARG A 30 -10.59 1.73 -0.52
N LEU A 31 -9.40 2.27 -0.66
CA LEU A 31 -8.21 1.70 -0.02
C LEU A 31 -8.34 1.72 1.50
N ARG A 32 -8.87 2.80 2.07
CA ARG A 32 -9.09 2.87 3.52
C ARG A 32 -10.09 1.81 3.98
N GLU A 33 -11.15 1.59 3.21
CA GLU A 33 -12.15 0.57 3.51
C GLU A 33 -11.56 -0.84 3.46
N MET A 34 -10.55 -1.06 2.63
CA MET A 34 -9.86 -2.34 2.53
C MET A 34 -8.94 -2.61 3.71
N GLY A 35 -8.69 -1.62 4.55
CA GLY A 35 -7.87 -1.76 5.74
C GLY A 35 -6.54 -1.02 5.70
N PHE A 36 -6.27 -0.25 4.64
CA PHE A 36 -5.03 0.53 4.54
C PHE A 36 -5.18 1.81 5.37
N VAL A 37 -5.08 1.65 6.67
CA VAL A 37 -5.21 2.72 7.65
C VAL A 37 -3.91 2.87 8.44
N GLU A 38 -3.77 3.96 9.17
CA GLU A 38 -2.55 4.23 9.93
C GLU A 38 -2.18 3.04 10.81
N ARG A 39 -0.89 2.68 10.77
CA ARG A 39 -0.26 1.59 11.51
C ARG A 39 -0.65 0.18 11.05
N ALA A 40 -1.41 0.05 9.97
CA ALA A 40 -1.68 -1.26 9.40
C ALA A 40 -0.38 -1.88 8.89
N LYS A 41 -0.20 -3.17 9.12
CA LYS A 41 0.96 -3.92 8.64
C LYS A 41 0.64 -4.50 7.28
N VAL A 42 1.49 -4.23 6.30
CA VAL A 42 1.32 -4.70 4.93
C VAL A 42 2.59 -5.42 4.50
N LYS A 43 2.44 -6.60 3.92
CA LYS A 43 3.56 -7.33 3.33
C LYS A 43 3.43 -7.30 1.83
N VAL A 44 4.50 -6.96 1.14
CA VAL A 44 4.56 -7.03 -0.32
C VAL A 44 4.93 -8.46 -0.70
N LEU A 45 3.97 -9.19 -1.24
CA LEU A 45 4.13 -10.61 -1.55
C LEU A 45 4.74 -10.83 -2.92
N LYS A 46 4.34 -10.01 -3.90
CA LYS A 46 4.83 -10.14 -5.27
C LYS A 46 4.73 -8.81 -6.00
N ILE A 47 5.68 -8.55 -6.87
CA ILE A 47 5.70 -7.38 -7.74
C ILE A 47 5.84 -7.88 -9.16
N ASP A 48 5.03 -7.33 -10.08
CA ASP A 48 5.18 -7.58 -11.50
C ASP A 48 4.93 -6.29 -12.29
N GLY A 49 4.91 -6.38 -13.62
CA GLY A 49 4.75 -5.21 -14.48
C GLY A 49 3.41 -4.50 -14.34
N ARG A 50 2.39 -5.16 -13.77
CA ARG A 50 1.05 -4.59 -13.64
C ARG A 50 0.81 -3.95 -12.28
N GLY A 51 1.52 -4.41 -11.25
CA GLY A 51 1.32 -3.91 -9.91
C GLY A 51 1.90 -4.81 -8.84
N LEU A 52 1.23 -4.85 -7.70
CA LEU A 52 1.70 -5.57 -6.53
C LEU A 52 0.59 -6.47 -5.99
N ILE A 53 1.00 -7.60 -5.42
CA ILE A 53 0.12 -8.40 -4.56
C ILE A 53 0.61 -8.18 -3.14
N VAL A 54 -0.29 -7.75 -2.27
CA VAL A 54 0.05 -7.44 -0.89
C VAL A 54 -0.85 -8.21 0.07
N GLY A 55 -0.33 -8.50 1.25
CA GLY A 55 -1.09 -9.11 2.33
C GLY A 55 -1.36 -8.10 3.43
N ILE A 56 -2.59 -8.02 3.87
CA ILE A 56 -3.01 -7.15 4.97
C ILE A 56 -4.18 -7.82 5.70
N ASN A 57 -4.08 -7.89 7.03
CA ASN A 57 -5.12 -8.47 7.88
C ASN A 57 -5.56 -9.87 7.43
N GLY A 58 -4.61 -10.70 6.98
CA GLY A 58 -4.90 -12.05 6.52
C GLY A 58 -5.54 -12.14 5.15
N THR A 59 -5.68 -11.03 4.46
CA THR A 59 -6.28 -10.96 3.12
C THR A 59 -5.23 -10.53 2.11
N ARG A 60 -5.34 -11.02 0.88
CA ARG A 60 -4.46 -10.61 -0.21
C ARG A 60 -5.21 -9.71 -1.17
N PHE A 61 -4.56 -8.64 -1.58
CA PHE A 61 -5.09 -7.72 -2.59
C PHE A 61 -4.10 -7.52 -3.71
N ALA A 62 -4.61 -7.46 -4.93
CA ALA A 62 -3.83 -7.03 -6.09
C ALA A 62 -4.05 -5.53 -6.28
N LEU A 63 -2.98 -4.76 -6.23
CA LEU A 63 -3.03 -3.31 -6.37
C LEU A 63 -2.27 -2.90 -7.62
N SER A 64 -2.85 -2.00 -8.41
CA SER A 64 -2.10 -1.34 -9.47
C SER A 64 -1.02 -0.45 -8.84
N ARG A 65 0.00 -0.10 -9.63
CA ARG A 65 1.03 0.83 -9.15
C ARG A 65 0.43 2.18 -8.78
N GLY A 66 -0.58 2.64 -9.51
CA GLY A 66 -1.26 3.88 -9.20
C GLY A 66 -1.95 3.85 -7.86
N LEU A 67 -2.62 2.76 -7.52
CA LEU A 67 -3.25 2.61 -6.20
C LEU A 67 -2.20 2.50 -5.11
N ALA A 68 -1.16 1.68 -5.33
CA ALA A 68 -0.09 1.52 -4.34
C ALA A 68 0.65 2.83 -4.07
N SER A 69 0.74 3.71 -5.07
CA SER A 69 1.41 5.01 -4.91
C SER A 69 0.66 5.95 -3.97
N ARG A 70 -0.60 5.68 -3.68
CA ARG A 70 -1.40 6.50 -2.75
C ARG A 70 -1.22 6.07 -1.30
N ILE A 71 -0.67 4.88 -1.06
CA ILE A 71 -0.48 4.35 0.29
C ILE A 71 0.91 4.77 0.77
N MET A 72 0.92 5.73 1.70
CA MET A 72 2.16 6.27 2.23
C MET A 72 2.62 5.45 3.44
N LEU A 73 3.91 5.19 3.51
CA LEU A 73 4.53 4.36 4.55
C LEU A 73 5.33 5.21 5.52
N TYR A 74 5.54 4.65 6.71
CA TYR A 74 6.49 5.20 7.67
C TYR A 74 7.93 4.95 7.23
#